data_61e7b927c1739df4e5d40bf2811dd3b9
#
_entry.id   61e7b927c1739df4e5d40bf2811dd3b9
#
_cell.length_a   1.000
_cell.length_b   1.000
_cell.length_c   1.000
_cell.angle_alpha   90.00
_cell.angle_beta   90.00
_cell.angle_gamma   90.00
#
_symmetry.space_group_name_H-M   'P 1'
#
loop_
_entity.id
_entity.type
_entity.pdbx_description
1 polymer ?
#
loop_
_entity_poly.entity_id
_entity_poly.type
_entity_poly.pdbx_seq_one_letter_code
_entity_poly.pdbx_strand_id
1 'polypeptide(L)'
;MIETDRLILRPWLDSDAEVLFRYASDPDVGPRAGWPPHKDIEESRRVIRDIFTNDRTWAVTLRETGEAIGCMGYFIHGESNIPIGEDDAEIGYWIAKPYWNRGIATEALRAMIDYCFNVKGFLTLWSDFLIDNPASGRVMEKCGCKDTGEINWCSHLYHGEDRPVHIMKLNYALE
;
A
#
# COMPACT_ATOMS: atom_id res chain seq x y z
N MET A 1 0.42 12.05 10.82
CA MET A 1 0.56 12.47 9.41
C MET A 1 2.03 12.34 9.00
N ILE A 2 2.28 11.93 7.77
CA ILE A 2 3.61 11.86 7.17
C ILE A 2 3.60 12.81 5.98
N GLU A 3 4.59 13.69 5.90
CA GLU A 3 4.65 14.72 4.87
C GLU A 3 5.91 14.55 4.01
N THR A 4 5.75 14.77 2.71
CA THR A 4 6.83 14.77 1.72
C THR A 4 6.78 16.06 0.88
N ASP A 5 7.59 16.16 -0.15
CA ASP A 5 7.58 17.33 -1.04
C ASP A 5 6.23 17.53 -1.74
N ARG A 6 5.62 16.46 -2.22
CA ARG A 6 4.38 16.50 -3.02
C ARG A 6 3.16 15.89 -2.34
N LEU A 7 3.36 15.12 -1.24
CA LEU A 7 2.33 14.28 -0.65
C LEU A 7 2.12 14.57 0.83
N ILE A 8 0.91 14.27 1.30
CA ILE A 8 0.55 14.14 2.71
C ILE A 8 -0.14 12.79 2.88
N LEU A 9 0.43 11.92 3.71
CA LEU A 9 -0.23 10.69 4.13
C LEU A 9 -1.01 11.01 5.41
N ARG A 10 -2.33 10.94 5.33
CA ARG A 10 -3.25 11.26 6.42
C ARG A 10 -4.31 10.19 6.62
N PRO A 11 -4.97 10.14 7.77
CA PRO A 11 -6.16 9.29 7.93
C PRO A 11 -7.18 9.53 6.81
N TRP A 12 -7.86 8.45 6.41
CA TRP A 12 -9.00 8.55 5.50
C TRP A 12 -10.15 9.29 6.17
N LEU A 13 -10.90 10.04 5.38
CA LEU A 13 -12.09 10.79 5.80
C LEU A 13 -13.31 10.24 5.06
N ASP A 14 -14.49 10.28 5.69
CA ASP A 14 -15.75 9.87 5.03
C ASP A 14 -16.02 10.67 3.75
N SER A 15 -15.58 11.94 3.73
CA SER A 15 -15.63 12.81 2.55
C SER A 15 -14.76 12.35 1.37
N ASP A 16 -13.80 11.43 1.59
CA ASP A 16 -12.96 10.90 0.51
C ASP A 16 -13.68 9.80 -0.30
N ALA A 17 -14.90 9.38 0.09
CA ALA A 17 -15.61 8.26 -0.53
C ALA A 17 -15.83 8.44 -2.03
N GLU A 18 -16.15 9.65 -2.49
CA GLU A 18 -16.37 9.94 -3.91
C GLU A 18 -15.06 9.83 -4.71
N VAL A 19 -13.96 10.37 -4.18
CA VAL A 19 -12.67 10.30 -4.86
C VAL A 19 -12.10 8.88 -4.79
N LEU A 20 -12.30 8.17 -3.69
CA LEU A 20 -11.94 6.76 -3.59
C LEU A 20 -12.70 5.94 -4.64
N PHE A 21 -14.02 6.11 -4.76
CA PHE A 21 -14.79 5.41 -5.78
C PHE A 21 -14.29 5.71 -7.19
N ARG A 22 -14.01 6.97 -7.51
CA ARG A 22 -13.49 7.39 -8.82
C ARG A 22 -12.26 6.59 -9.24
N TYR A 23 -11.35 6.32 -8.32
CA TYR A 23 -10.10 5.62 -8.61
C TYR A 23 -10.16 4.12 -8.35
N ALA A 24 -10.88 3.70 -7.33
CA ALA A 24 -11.01 2.31 -6.99
C ALA A 24 -12.00 1.53 -7.89
N SER A 25 -12.83 2.21 -8.66
CA SER A 25 -13.65 1.57 -9.70
C SER A 25 -12.91 1.31 -11.02
N ASP A 26 -11.69 1.85 -11.17
CA ASP A 26 -10.86 1.57 -12.36
C ASP A 26 -10.41 0.10 -12.35
N PRO A 27 -10.73 -0.68 -13.43
CA PRO A 27 -10.40 -2.10 -13.51
C PRO A 27 -8.89 -2.40 -13.56
N ASP A 28 -8.05 -1.39 -13.80
CA ASP A 28 -6.61 -1.57 -13.78
C ASP A 28 -5.97 -1.33 -12.38
N VAL A 29 -6.70 -0.72 -11.43
CA VAL A 29 -6.15 -0.37 -10.11
C VAL A 29 -6.33 -1.52 -9.11
N GLY A 30 -7.56 -1.87 -8.77
CA GLY A 30 -7.87 -2.87 -7.76
C GLY A 30 -7.26 -4.25 -8.03
N PRO A 31 -7.44 -4.83 -9.23
CA PRO A 31 -6.92 -6.16 -9.56
C PRO A 31 -5.39 -6.29 -9.46
N ARG A 32 -4.65 -5.19 -9.65
CA ARG A 32 -3.19 -5.15 -9.47
C ARG A 32 -2.76 -5.04 -8.00
N ALA A 33 -3.69 -4.70 -7.12
CA ALA A 33 -3.49 -4.59 -5.68
C ALA A 33 -4.24 -5.69 -4.90
N GLY A 34 -4.85 -6.67 -5.60
CA GLY A 34 -5.46 -7.86 -5.00
C GLY A 34 -6.92 -7.70 -4.56
N TRP A 35 -7.64 -6.67 -5.04
CA TRP A 35 -9.05 -6.46 -4.71
C TRP A 35 -9.89 -6.08 -5.94
N PRO A 36 -11.22 -6.38 -5.95
CA PRO A 36 -12.10 -6.09 -7.07
C PRO A 36 -12.39 -4.59 -7.18
N PRO A 37 -12.65 -4.07 -8.39
CA PRO A 37 -13.11 -2.70 -8.56
C PRO A 37 -14.35 -2.40 -7.71
N HIS A 38 -14.38 -1.25 -7.05
CA HIS A 38 -15.54 -0.80 -6.29
C HIS A 38 -16.74 -0.59 -7.19
N LYS A 39 -17.92 -0.99 -6.73
CA LYS A 39 -19.16 -0.99 -7.50
C LYS A 39 -19.91 0.34 -7.42
N ASP A 40 -19.79 1.02 -6.28
CA ASP A 40 -20.48 2.27 -5.99
C ASP A 40 -19.77 3.08 -4.88
N ILE A 41 -20.22 4.30 -4.66
CA ILE A 41 -19.69 5.20 -3.63
C ILE A 41 -19.95 4.65 -2.22
N GLU A 42 -21.06 3.96 -2.00
CA GLU A 42 -21.40 3.37 -0.70
C GLU A 42 -20.46 2.22 -0.33
N GLU A 43 -20.00 1.43 -1.31
CA GLU A 43 -18.95 0.45 -1.08
C GLU A 43 -17.64 1.13 -0.68
N SER A 44 -17.24 2.20 -1.38
CA SER A 44 -16.06 2.99 -1.02
C SER A 44 -16.17 3.59 0.39
N ARG A 45 -17.36 4.08 0.76
CA ARG A 45 -17.62 4.60 2.10
C ARG A 45 -17.52 3.51 3.17
N ARG A 46 -18.03 2.29 2.90
CA ARG A 46 -17.86 1.14 3.80
C ARG A 46 -16.39 0.76 3.95
N VAL A 47 -15.63 0.71 2.87
CA VAL A 47 -14.19 0.42 2.91
C VAL A 47 -13.45 1.44 3.77
N ILE A 48 -13.74 2.74 3.64
CA ILE A 48 -13.16 3.76 4.51
C ILE A 48 -13.48 3.46 5.97
N ARG A 49 -14.75 3.24 6.31
CA ARG A 49 -15.19 3.05 7.71
C ARG A 49 -14.73 1.75 8.33
N ASP A 50 -14.75 0.66 7.57
CA ASP A 50 -14.60 -0.68 8.13
C ASP A 50 -13.17 -1.22 7.98
N ILE A 51 -12.40 -0.70 6.99
CA ILE A 51 -11.05 -1.20 6.67
C ILE A 51 -9.98 -0.12 6.92
N PHE A 52 -10.24 1.14 6.52
CA PHE A 52 -9.23 2.19 6.55
C PHE A 52 -9.24 3.05 7.83
N THR A 53 -10.14 2.81 8.78
CA THR A 53 -10.23 3.58 10.04
C THR A 53 -9.19 3.20 11.09
N ASN A 54 -8.27 2.29 10.79
CA ASN A 54 -7.16 1.97 11.69
C ASN A 54 -6.05 3.02 11.61
N ASP A 55 -5.17 3.04 12.61
CA ASP A 55 -4.04 3.98 12.70
C ASP A 55 -2.83 3.59 11.83
N ARG A 56 -2.97 2.57 10.99
CA ARG A 56 -1.92 1.99 10.13
C ARG A 56 -2.20 2.11 8.64
N THR A 57 -3.34 2.69 8.28
CA THR A 57 -3.74 2.85 6.86
C THR A 57 -4.04 4.30 6.56
N TRP A 58 -3.33 4.88 5.61
CA TRP A 58 -3.43 6.29 5.25
C TRP A 58 -3.84 6.51 3.80
N ALA A 59 -4.63 7.56 3.59
CA ALA A 59 -4.80 8.14 2.26
C ALA A 59 -3.49 8.83 1.85
N VAL A 60 -3.00 8.51 0.66
CA VAL A 60 -1.94 9.27 -0.01
C VAL A 60 -2.60 10.43 -0.72
N THR A 61 -2.38 11.66 -0.24
CA THR A 61 -3.02 12.85 -0.81
C THR A 61 -2.00 13.79 -1.44
N LEU A 62 -2.41 14.48 -2.49
CA LEU A 62 -1.60 15.54 -3.08
C LEU A 62 -1.56 16.75 -2.12
N ARG A 63 -0.37 17.25 -1.80
CA ARG A 63 -0.19 18.44 -0.95
C ARG A 63 -0.89 19.67 -1.54
N GLU A 64 -0.86 19.82 -2.86
CA GLU A 64 -1.42 20.97 -3.57
C GLU A 64 -2.94 21.03 -3.49
N THR A 65 -3.64 19.91 -3.62
CA THR A 65 -5.11 19.86 -3.75
C THR A 65 -5.81 19.20 -2.57
N GLY A 66 -5.10 18.43 -1.75
CA GLY A 66 -5.67 17.58 -0.71
C GLY A 66 -6.38 16.34 -1.23
N GLU A 67 -6.39 16.11 -2.56
CA GLU A 67 -7.08 14.98 -3.19
C GLU A 67 -6.41 13.66 -2.83
N ALA A 68 -7.19 12.68 -2.38
CA ALA A 68 -6.72 11.33 -2.09
C ALA A 68 -6.53 10.55 -3.40
N ILE A 69 -5.28 10.24 -3.72
CA ILE A 69 -4.86 9.60 -4.98
C ILE A 69 -4.35 8.18 -4.81
N GLY A 70 -4.43 7.64 -3.61
CA GLY A 70 -3.96 6.29 -3.30
C GLY A 70 -4.08 5.98 -1.82
N CYS A 71 -3.63 4.80 -1.48
CA CYS A 71 -3.58 4.28 -0.13
C CYS A 71 -2.20 3.71 0.16
N MET A 72 -1.74 3.85 1.39
CA MET A 72 -0.53 3.21 1.89
C MET A 72 -0.70 2.87 3.35
N GLY A 73 -0.21 1.70 3.74
CA GLY A 73 -0.30 1.25 5.11
C GLY A 73 0.67 0.13 5.41
N TYR A 74 0.66 -0.32 6.67
CA TYR A 74 1.41 -1.50 7.08
C TYR A 74 0.55 -2.44 7.93
N PHE A 75 0.87 -3.72 7.84
CA PHE A 75 0.29 -4.82 8.61
C PHE A 75 1.35 -5.34 9.57
N ILE A 76 0.93 -5.73 10.76
CA ILE A 76 1.79 -6.31 11.79
C ILE A 76 1.64 -7.83 11.83
N HIS A 77 2.47 -8.49 12.65
CA HIS A 77 2.35 -9.92 12.91
C HIS A 77 0.91 -10.32 13.23
N GLY A 78 0.42 -11.39 12.59
CA GLY A 78 -0.96 -11.88 12.72
C GLY A 78 -1.99 -11.22 11.80
N GLU A 79 -1.63 -10.11 11.14
CA GLU A 79 -2.49 -9.43 10.14
C GLU A 79 -1.91 -9.48 8.72
N SER A 80 -0.61 -9.76 8.60
CA SER A 80 0.12 -9.83 7.34
C SER A 80 -0.32 -11.02 6.49
N ASN A 81 -0.29 -10.84 5.16
CA ASN A 81 -0.52 -11.93 4.19
C ASN A 81 0.66 -12.89 4.07
N ILE A 82 1.83 -12.48 4.55
CA ILE A 82 3.04 -13.29 4.59
C ILE A 82 3.45 -13.52 6.05
N PRO A 83 4.08 -14.66 6.37
CA PRO A 83 4.56 -14.91 7.72
C PRO A 83 5.73 -13.98 8.06
N ILE A 84 5.49 -13.05 9.00
CA ILE A 84 6.48 -12.07 9.49
C ILE A 84 6.68 -12.20 10.99
N GLY A 85 7.81 -11.70 11.51
CA GLY A 85 8.11 -11.66 12.94
C GLY A 85 7.32 -10.59 13.69
N GLU A 86 7.38 -10.62 15.03
CA GLU A 86 6.70 -9.64 15.88
C GLU A 86 7.26 -8.21 15.75
N ASP A 87 8.56 -8.10 15.44
CA ASP A 87 9.27 -6.84 15.22
C ASP A 87 9.31 -6.40 13.76
N ASP A 88 8.53 -7.05 12.91
CA ASP A 88 8.46 -6.80 11.47
C ASP A 88 7.13 -6.16 11.07
N ALA A 89 7.10 -5.55 9.89
CA ALA A 89 5.86 -5.09 9.27
C ALA A 89 5.83 -5.39 7.77
N GLU A 90 4.64 -5.64 7.23
CA GLU A 90 4.40 -5.72 5.80
C GLU A 90 3.79 -4.40 5.31
N ILE A 91 4.38 -3.78 4.28
CA ILE A 91 3.85 -2.55 3.67
C ILE A 91 3.04 -2.90 2.43
N GLY A 92 1.80 -2.40 2.39
CA GLY A 92 0.91 -2.47 1.23
C GLY A 92 0.52 -1.08 0.72
N TYR A 93 0.33 -0.95 -0.60
CA TYR A 93 -0.06 0.32 -1.21
C TYR A 93 -0.71 0.15 -2.59
N TRP A 94 -1.46 1.18 -2.98
CA TRP A 94 -1.87 1.40 -4.37
C TRP A 94 -1.92 2.90 -4.67
N ILE A 95 -1.76 3.25 -5.93
CA ILE A 95 -1.85 4.62 -6.45
C ILE A 95 -2.80 4.63 -7.64
N ALA A 96 -3.62 5.66 -7.74
CA ALA A 96 -4.56 5.85 -8.84
C ALA A 96 -3.84 5.97 -10.20
N LYS A 97 -4.41 5.34 -11.22
CA LYS A 97 -3.82 5.21 -12.56
C LYS A 97 -3.34 6.53 -13.20
N PRO A 98 -4.04 7.68 -13.08
CA PRO A 98 -3.55 8.95 -13.63
C PRO A 98 -2.21 9.44 -13.05
N TYR A 99 -1.79 8.87 -11.91
CA TYR A 99 -0.58 9.25 -11.19
C TYR A 99 0.56 8.22 -11.32
N TRP A 100 0.37 7.17 -12.12
CA TRP A 100 1.42 6.19 -12.39
C TRP A 100 2.58 6.81 -13.19
N ASN A 101 3.76 6.21 -13.05
CA ASN A 101 5.00 6.63 -13.72
C ASN A 101 5.46 8.08 -13.41
N ARG A 102 4.93 8.68 -12.32
CA ARG A 102 5.31 10.03 -11.86
C ARG A 102 6.19 10.03 -10.59
N GLY A 103 6.62 8.85 -10.14
CA GLY A 103 7.42 8.70 -8.92
C GLY A 103 6.62 8.84 -7.61
N ILE A 104 5.30 8.99 -7.68
CA ILE A 104 4.42 9.16 -6.50
C ILE A 104 4.50 7.96 -5.55
N ALA A 105 4.35 6.73 -6.07
CA ALA A 105 4.45 5.53 -5.25
C ALA A 105 5.82 5.40 -4.56
N THR A 106 6.90 5.72 -5.28
CA THR A 106 8.27 5.68 -4.73
C THR A 106 8.47 6.70 -3.61
N GLU A 107 7.94 7.92 -3.78
CA GLU A 107 8.02 8.98 -2.77
C GLU A 107 7.23 8.60 -1.52
N ALA A 108 6.00 8.14 -1.68
CA ALA A 108 5.15 7.70 -0.57
C ALA A 108 5.77 6.50 0.17
N LEU A 109 6.29 5.51 -0.56
CA LEU A 109 6.90 4.32 0.04
C LEU A 109 8.17 4.65 0.82
N ARG A 110 9.03 5.54 0.34
CA ARG A 110 10.21 6.01 1.09
C ARG A 110 9.81 6.65 2.42
N ALA A 111 8.82 7.51 2.41
CA ALA A 111 8.33 8.15 3.62
C ALA A 111 7.71 7.15 4.61
N MET A 112 7.01 6.12 4.10
CA MET A 112 6.46 5.04 4.94
C MET A 112 7.57 4.17 5.52
N ILE A 113 8.60 3.82 4.76
CA ILE A 113 9.77 3.08 5.23
C ILE A 113 10.46 3.82 6.36
N ASP A 114 10.73 5.11 6.18
CA ASP A 114 11.32 5.96 7.21
C ASP A 114 10.47 5.98 8.49
N TYR A 115 9.17 6.15 8.35
CA TYR A 115 8.23 6.11 9.46
C TYR A 115 8.22 4.75 10.18
N CYS A 116 8.20 3.66 9.44
CA CYS A 116 8.18 2.31 10.01
C CYS A 116 9.46 2.01 10.79
N PHE A 117 10.62 2.38 10.27
CA PHE A 117 11.89 2.16 10.94
C PHE A 117 12.12 3.13 12.10
N ASN A 118 12.00 4.43 11.86
CA ASN A 118 12.47 5.46 12.79
C ASN A 118 11.41 5.90 13.81
N VAL A 119 10.13 5.69 13.52
CA VAL A 119 9.04 6.08 14.43
C VAL A 119 8.39 4.86 15.08
N LYS A 120 8.18 3.77 14.33
CA LYS A 120 7.57 2.55 14.85
C LYS A 120 8.59 1.56 15.40
N GLY A 121 9.84 1.62 14.95
CA GLY A 121 10.94 0.79 15.46
C GLY A 121 10.96 -0.64 14.93
N PHE A 122 10.31 -0.89 13.79
CA PHE A 122 10.39 -2.21 13.14
C PHE A 122 11.83 -2.51 12.70
N LEU A 123 12.19 -3.79 12.70
CA LEU A 123 13.53 -4.25 12.32
C LEU A 123 13.62 -4.69 10.86
N THR A 124 12.50 -5.21 10.34
CA THR A 124 12.40 -5.66 8.96
C THR A 124 11.08 -5.21 8.36
N LEU A 125 11.15 -4.72 7.13
CA LEU A 125 9.97 -4.43 6.32
C LEU A 125 9.85 -5.43 5.20
N TRP A 126 8.66 -5.96 5.06
CA TRP A 126 8.26 -6.89 4.04
C TRP A 126 7.24 -6.21 3.12
N SER A 127 7.12 -6.70 1.93
CA SER A 127 6.08 -6.34 0.99
C SER A 127 5.95 -7.45 -0.03
N ASP A 128 4.85 -7.48 -0.76
CA ASP A 128 4.68 -8.38 -1.87
C ASP A 128 4.19 -7.66 -3.13
N PHE A 129 4.32 -8.31 -4.26
CA PHE A 129 3.69 -7.88 -5.49
C PHE A 129 3.27 -9.06 -6.35
N LEU A 130 2.13 -8.95 -7.00
CA LEU A 130 1.65 -9.96 -7.94
C LEU A 130 2.65 -10.14 -9.08
N ILE A 131 2.92 -11.37 -9.48
CA ILE A 131 3.88 -11.71 -10.56
C ILE A 131 3.55 -10.94 -11.86
N ASP A 132 2.28 -10.69 -12.12
CA ASP A 132 1.81 -9.93 -13.28
C ASP A 132 1.80 -8.39 -13.07
N ASN A 133 2.32 -7.90 -11.92
CA ASN A 133 2.50 -6.49 -11.62
C ASN A 133 3.97 -6.12 -11.33
N PRO A 134 4.91 -6.32 -12.24
CA PRO A 134 6.33 -6.01 -12.02
C PRO A 134 6.60 -4.52 -11.78
N ALA A 135 5.63 -3.65 -12.06
CA ALA A 135 5.75 -2.22 -11.78
C ALA A 135 5.82 -1.95 -10.28
N SER A 136 5.06 -2.69 -9.45
CA SER A 136 5.14 -2.61 -7.99
C SER A 136 6.51 -3.06 -7.47
N GLY A 137 7.04 -4.18 -7.96
CA GLY A 137 8.39 -4.64 -7.63
C GLY A 137 9.47 -3.58 -7.90
N ARG A 138 9.41 -2.91 -9.08
CA ARG A 138 10.34 -1.82 -9.41
C ARG A 138 10.24 -0.61 -8.48
N VAL A 139 9.08 -0.31 -7.95
CA VAL A 139 8.91 0.75 -6.93
C VAL A 139 9.61 0.35 -5.64
N MET A 140 9.43 -0.89 -5.19
CA MET A 140 10.06 -1.42 -3.99
C MET A 140 11.59 -1.46 -4.12
N GLU A 141 12.13 -1.93 -5.25
CA GLU A 141 13.57 -1.93 -5.55
C GLU A 141 14.19 -0.53 -5.48
N LYS A 142 13.50 0.49 -6.04
CA LYS A 142 13.94 1.90 -5.96
C LYS A 142 13.96 2.45 -4.53
N CYS A 143 13.25 1.80 -3.62
CA CYS A 143 13.24 2.12 -2.18
C CYS A 143 14.22 1.25 -1.37
N GLY A 144 15.01 0.39 -2.02
CA GLY A 144 16.02 -0.44 -1.38
C GLY A 144 15.55 -1.84 -0.99
N CYS A 145 14.29 -2.18 -1.23
CA CYS A 145 13.82 -3.55 -1.01
C CYS A 145 14.50 -4.52 -1.99
N LYS A 146 14.76 -5.73 -1.53
CA LYS A 146 15.36 -6.80 -2.32
C LYS A 146 14.34 -7.91 -2.49
N ASP A 147 14.27 -8.47 -3.69
CA ASP A 147 13.53 -9.70 -3.96
C ASP A 147 14.21 -10.84 -3.21
N THR A 148 13.46 -11.59 -2.41
CA THR A 148 13.96 -12.75 -1.67
C THR A 148 14.17 -13.97 -2.56
N GLY A 149 13.58 -13.95 -3.76
CA GLY A 149 13.48 -15.11 -4.65
C GLY A 149 12.38 -16.09 -4.25
N GLU A 150 11.63 -15.81 -3.19
CA GLU A 150 10.51 -16.63 -2.74
C GLU A 150 9.21 -16.18 -3.44
N ILE A 151 8.40 -17.17 -3.81
CA ILE A 151 7.05 -16.98 -4.31
C ILE A 151 6.09 -17.55 -3.27
N ASN A 152 5.18 -16.70 -2.82
CA ASN A 152 4.07 -17.11 -1.96
C ASN A 152 2.75 -17.08 -2.74
N TRP A 153 1.75 -17.77 -2.22
CA TRP A 153 0.41 -17.79 -2.76
C TRP A 153 -0.51 -17.10 -1.75
N CYS A 154 -0.98 -15.93 -2.11
CA CYS A 154 -1.83 -15.13 -1.23
C CYS A 154 -3.27 -15.20 -1.71
N SER A 155 -4.19 -15.47 -0.76
CA SER A 155 -5.61 -15.36 -0.99
C SER A 155 -5.98 -13.89 -0.98
N HIS A 156 -6.07 -13.31 -2.17
CA HIS A 156 -6.53 -11.94 -2.32
C HIS A 156 -8.06 -11.88 -2.31
N LEU A 157 -8.60 -10.72 -1.94
CA LEU A 157 -10.06 -10.46 -1.94
C LEU A 157 -10.70 -10.61 -3.33
N TYR A 158 -9.88 -10.69 -4.37
CA TYR A 158 -10.31 -10.85 -5.75
C TYR A 158 -10.61 -12.32 -6.05
N HIS A 159 -11.90 -12.66 -6.13
CA HIS A 159 -12.47 -13.98 -6.48
C HIS A 159 -12.13 -15.16 -5.55
N GLY A 160 -11.49 -14.93 -4.41
CA GLY A 160 -11.11 -16.01 -3.48
C GLY A 160 -10.11 -17.01 -4.07
N GLU A 161 -9.41 -16.65 -5.15
CA GLU A 161 -8.37 -17.45 -5.76
C GLU A 161 -7.00 -17.01 -5.23
N ASP A 162 -6.16 -17.99 -4.89
CA ASP A 162 -4.78 -17.73 -4.55
C ASP A 162 -4.02 -17.24 -5.78
N ARG A 163 -3.29 -16.14 -5.66
CA ARG A 163 -2.44 -15.59 -6.71
C ARG A 163 -0.99 -15.57 -6.28
N PRO A 164 -0.06 -15.89 -7.17
CA PRO A 164 1.36 -15.90 -6.84
C PRO A 164 1.91 -14.49 -6.71
N VAL A 165 2.69 -14.28 -5.66
CA VAL A 165 3.36 -13.01 -5.35
C VAL A 165 4.84 -13.23 -5.13
N HIS A 166 5.68 -12.27 -5.55
CA HIS A 166 7.06 -12.16 -5.14
C HIS A 166 7.15 -11.50 -3.78
N ILE A 167 8.02 -12.03 -2.91
CA ILE A 167 8.26 -11.47 -1.58
C ILE A 167 9.47 -10.55 -1.62
N MET A 168 9.27 -9.33 -1.16
CA MET A 168 10.28 -8.29 -1.04
C MET A 168 10.64 -8.04 0.42
N LYS A 169 11.91 -7.74 0.69
CA LYS A 169 12.42 -7.52 2.03
C LYS A 169 13.36 -6.33 2.11
N LEU A 170 13.27 -5.57 3.19
CA LEU A 170 14.20 -4.49 3.56
C LEU A 170 14.51 -4.57 5.05
N ASN A 171 15.77 -4.75 5.41
CA ASN A 171 16.21 -4.73 6.80
C ASN A 171 16.60 -3.31 7.21
N TYR A 172 16.32 -2.96 8.48
CA TYR A 172 16.89 -1.76 9.07
C TYR A 172 18.42 -1.84 9.05
N ALA A 173 19.06 -0.85 8.46
CA ALA A 173 20.52 -0.74 8.51
C ALA A 173 20.89 -0.04 9.82
N LEU A 174 21.49 -0.77 10.76
CA LEU A 174 22.19 -0.15 11.89
C LEU A 174 23.47 0.48 11.31
N GLU A 175 23.54 1.83 11.32
CA GLU A 175 24.78 2.54 11.05
C GLU A 175 25.82 2.33 12.17
#